data_d6a281f595f52ede2f78fffdd6b85184
#
_entry.id   d6a281f595f52ede2f78fffdd6b85184
#
_cell.length_a   1.000
_cell.length_b   1.000
_cell.length_c   1.000
_cell.angle_alpha   90.00
_cell.angle_beta   90.00
_cell.angle_gamma   90.00
#
_symmetry.space_group_name_H-M   'P 1'
#
loop_
_entity.id
_entity.type
_entity.pdbx_description
1 polymer ?
#
loop_
_entity_poly.entity_id
_entity_poly.type
_entity_poly.pdbx_seq_one_letter_code
_entity_poly.pdbx_strand_id
1 'polypeptide(L)'
;DSKSKIIDLGNIIQGETLHDTLYALSEMVQELVKKDIIPVVIGGSQELTLGIYKAYEKLEQVVNLTTIDRKIDFQHINETNNNSYLKDIILSQPNYLFNYSNLGSQAYYLNPENVKLMDKLYFDNTRLGDLQADISLAEPILRNTNILSFDLNSIRQSEVPGTSFASPNGFFGNEACQISRYAGMSDKMNVVGFFEMTPEYDIHGQTAHLVAQMIWFFIEGFQLRKNETPLTNNKNYTKYKVVLSASEEELIFVKSAKSDRWWMKIPYPPSGQVKYQRYHLVPC
;
A
#
# COMPACT_ATOMS: atom_id res chain seq x y z
N ASP A 1 2.77 25.59 9.56
CA ASP A 1 3.02 26.04 8.16
C ASP A 1 3.33 24.85 7.27
N SER A 2 2.25 24.21 6.76
CA SER A 2 2.39 23.14 5.77
C SER A 2 2.88 23.74 4.45
N LYS A 3 4.03 23.27 3.95
CA LYS A 3 4.53 23.63 2.61
C LYS A 3 3.74 22.93 1.49
N SER A 4 2.90 21.95 1.84
CA SER A 4 2.09 21.17 0.90
C SER A 4 0.77 21.87 0.63
N LYS A 5 0.39 21.97 -0.64
CA LYS A 5 -0.95 22.43 -1.02
C LYS A 5 -1.91 21.24 -0.92
N ILE A 6 -3.00 21.43 -0.20
CA ILE A 6 -4.08 20.46 -0.06
C ILE A 6 -5.32 21.09 -0.71
N ILE A 7 -5.98 20.32 -1.57
CA ILE A 7 -7.16 20.75 -2.30
C ILE A 7 -8.22 19.67 -2.12
N ASP A 8 -9.39 20.07 -1.66
CA ASP A 8 -10.58 19.22 -1.68
C ASP A 8 -11.22 19.32 -3.07
N LEU A 9 -11.32 18.17 -3.75
CA LEU A 9 -11.93 18.06 -5.07
C LEU A 9 -13.41 17.69 -5.02
N GLY A 10 -13.97 17.55 -3.83
CA GLY A 10 -15.33 17.10 -3.61
C GLY A 10 -15.51 15.60 -3.81
N ASN A 11 -16.72 15.18 -4.11
CA ASN A 11 -17.12 13.78 -4.17
C ASN A 11 -17.26 13.30 -5.62
N ILE A 12 -16.81 12.08 -5.86
CA ILE A 12 -17.17 11.35 -7.08
C ILE A 12 -18.60 10.88 -6.91
N ILE A 13 -19.47 11.26 -7.84
CA ILE A 13 -20.87 10.81 -7.86
C ILE A 13 -20.87 9.32 -8.21
N GLN A 14 -21.54 8.52 -7.39
CA GLN A 14 -21.73 7.10 -7.65
C GLN A 14 -22.47 6.90 -8.98
N GLY A 15 -21.95 6.01 -9.83
CA GLY A 15 -22.61 5.63 -11.07
C GLY A 15 -23.78 4.69 -10.84
N GLU A 16 -24.49 4.33 -11.92
CA GLU A 16 -25.62 3.37 -11.85
C GLU A 16 -25.11 1.96 -11.48
N THR A 17 -23.89 1.64 -11.87
CA THR A 17 -23.22 0.37 -11.54
C THR A 17 -21.90 0.61 -10.83
N LEU A 18 -21.39 -0.44 -10.14
CA LEU A 18 -20.02 -0.41 -9.57
C LEU A 18 -19.00 -0.10 -10.66
N HIS A 19 -19.16 -0.66 -11.86
CA HIS A 19 -18.24 -0.45 -12.98
C HIS A 19 -18.15 1.03 -13.37
N ASP A 20 -19.27 1.76 -13.39
CA ASP A 20 -19.28 3.20 -13.70
C ASP A 20 -18.54 4.01 -12.65
N THR A 21 -18.72 3.66 -11.38
CA THR A 21 -18.01 4.29 -10.25
C THR A 21 -16.50 4.01 -10.32
N LEU A 22 -16.09 2.76 -10.58
CA LEU A 22 -14.70 2.37 -10.77
C LEU A 22 -14.06 3.10 -11.95
N TYR A 23 -14.81 3.25 -13.05
CA TYR A 23 -14.36 3.99 -14.22
C TYR A 23 -14.12 5.47 -13.89
N ALA A 24 -15.09 6.14 -13.27
CA ALA A 24 -14.96 7.54 -12.89
C ALA A 24 -13.77 7.77 -11.92
N LEU A 25 -13.61 6.90 -10.94
CA LEU A 25 -12.47 6.94 -10.03
C LEU A 25 -11.15 6.75 -10.78
N SER A 26 -11.09 5.79 -11.72
CA SER A 26 -9.87 5.52 -12.49
C SER A 26 -9.44 6.70 -13.35
N GLU A 27 -10.40 7.41 -14.00
CA GLU A 27 -10.11 8.62 -14.78
C GLU A 27 -9.55 9.73 -13.90
N MET A 28 -10.19 9.97 -12.74
CA MET A 28 -9.72 11.02 -11.82
C MET A 28 -8.32 10.72 -11.27
N VAL A 29 -8.08 9.48 -10.82
CA VAL A 29 -6.77 9.07 -10.30
C VAL A 29 -5.70 9.18 -11.38
N GLN A 30 -5.98 8.71 -12.61
CA GLN A 30 -5.06 8.81 -13.74
C GLN A 30 -4.64 10.26 -14.02
N GLU A 31 -5.60 11.18 -14.06
CA GLU A 31 -5.32 12.59 -14.34
C GLU A 31 -4.52 13.27 -13.23
N LEU A 32 -4.74 12.90 -11.97
CA LEU A 32 -3.99 13.45 -10.84
C LEU A 32 -2.56 12.90 -10.82
N VAL A 33 -2.39 11.59 -10.99
CA VAL A 33 -1.07 10.93 -10.99
C VAL A 33 -0.20 11.45 -12.14
N LYS A 34 -0.76 11.68 -13.35
CA LYS A 34 -0.05 12.31 -14.48
C LYS A 34 0.52 13.70 -14.15
N LYS A 35 -0.08 14.39 -13.19
CA LYS A 35 0.32 15.73 -12.75
C LYS A 35 1.17 15.72 -11.48
N ASP A 36 1.68 14.55 -11.08
CA ASP A 36 2.41 14.35 -9.82
C ASP A 36 1.62 14.81 -8.57
N ILE A 37 0.29 14.72 -8.62
CA ILE A 37 -0.61 15.01 -7.51
C ILE A 37 -0.97 13.68 -6.86
N ILE A 38 -0.87 13.60 -5.54
CA ILE A 38 -1.21 12.40 -4.78
C ILE A 38 -2.68 12.46 -4.37
N PRO A 39 -3.56 11.62 -4.96
CA PRO A 39 -4.93 11.50 -4.51
C PRO A 39 -5.00 10.85 -3.13
N VAL A 40 -5.82 11.43 -2.25
CA VAL A 40 -6.29 10.81 -1.02
C VAL A 40 -7.77 10.49 -1.22
N VAL A 41 -8.09 9.21 -1.36
CA VAL A 41 -9.47 8.73 -1.58
C VAL A 41 -10.07 8.36 -0.23
N ILE A 42 -11.25 8.87 0.07
CA ILE A 42 -11.95 8.59 1.35
C ILE A 42 -13.31 8.00 1.05
N GLY A 43 -13.59 6.91 1.70
CA GLY A 43 -14.92 6.31 1.72
C GLY A 43 -15.22 5.35 0.58
N GLY A 44 -16.44 4.83 0.66
CA GLY A 44 -16.85 3.66 -0.08
C GLY A 44 -16.21 2.37 0.45
N SER A 45 -16.54 1.29 -0.20
CA SER A 45 -16.00 -0.03 0.12
C SER A 45 -14.65 -0.29 -0.57
N GLN A 46 -13.91 -1.26 -0.07
CA GLN A 46 -12.50 -1.45 -0.44
C GLN A 46 -12.30 -1.91 -1.89
N GLU A 47 -13.33 -2.46 -2.57
CA GLU A 47 -13.25 -2.75 -4.01
C GLU A 47 -12.97 -1.53 -4.89
N LEU A 48 -13.13 -0.31 -4.38
CA LEU A 48 -12.70 0.91 -5.08
C LEU A 48 -11.18 0.92 -5.34
N THR A 49 -10.41 0.13 -4.61
CA THR A 49 -8.99 -0.13 -4.90
C THR A 49 -8.78 -0.65 -6.32
N LEU A 50 -9.73 -1.43 -6.87
CA LEU A 50 -9.69 -1.86 -8.27
C LEU A 50 -9.77 -0.66 -9.23
N GLY A 51 -10.58 0.35 -8.91
CA GLY A 51 -10.65 1.60 -9.70
C GLY A 51 -9.33 2.37 -9.69
N ILE A 52 -8.67 2.43 -8.53
CA ILE A 52 -7.33 3.03 -8.42
C ILE A 52 -6.31 2.23 -9.25
N TYR A 53 -6.32 0.89 -9.15
CA TYR A 53 -5.42 0.04 -9.93
C TYR A 53 -5.64 0.20 -11.45
N LYS A 54 -6.90 0.27 -11.91
CA LYS A 54 -7.23 0.51 -13.33
C LYS A 54 -6.68 1.82 -13.89
N ALA A 55 -6.46 2.83 -13.07
CA ALA A 55 -5.77 4.05 -13.49
C ALA A 55 -4.32 3.75 -13.94
N TYR A 56 -3.63 2.83 -13.25
CA TYR A 56 -2.26 2.43 -13.60
C TYR A 56 -2.21 1.49 -14.81
N GLU A 57 -3.24 0.67 -15.03
CA GLU A 57 -3.38 -0.07 -16.29
C GLU A 57 -3.42 0.90 -17.48
N LYS A 58 -4.21 1.99 -17.39
CA LYS A 58 -4.29 3.02 -18.42
C LYS A 58 -2.99 3.81 -18.58
N LEU A 59 -2.20 3.96 -17.53
CA LEU A 59 -0.88 4.60 -17.54
C LEU A 59 0.23 3.66 -18.05
N GLU A 60 -0.05 2.38 -18.21
CA GLU A 60 0.93 1.31 -18.52
C GLU A 60 2.09 1.31 -17.50
N GLN A 61 1.79 1.56 -16.23
CA GLN A 61 2.76 1.66 -15.16
C GLN A 61 2.64 0.50 -14.19
N VAL A 62 3.76 -0.16 -13.95
CA VAL A 62 3.88 -1.25 -12.97
C VAL A 62 3.83 -0.67 -11.56
N VAL A 63 3.03 -1.30 -10.68
CA VAL A 63 2.79 -0.83 -9.32
C VAL A 63 2.96 -1.92 -8.26
N ASN A 64 3.32 -1.48 -7.06
CA ASN A 64 3.23 -2.25 -5.83
C ASN A 64 1.98 -1.78 -5.06
N LEU A 65 1.09 -2.73 -4.77
CA LEU A 65 -0.12 -2.51 -3.98
C LEU A 65 0.10 -3.05 -2.56
N THR A 66 -0.19 -2.23 -1.57
CA THR A 66 -0.26 -2.68 -0.18
C THR A 66 -1.65 -2.43 0.38
N THR A 67 -2.22 -3.46 0.99
CA THR A 67 -3.44 -3.34 1.77
C THR A 67 -3.12 -3.35 3.27
N ILE A 68 -3.85 -2.55 4.04
CA ILE A 68 -3.89 -2.69 5.50
C ILE A 68 -5.23 -3.34 5.78
N ASP A 69 -5.22 -4.63 6.02
CA ASP A 69 -6.44 -5.41 6.15
C ASP A 69 -6.24 -6.64 7.06
N ARG A 70 -7.29 -7.00 7.79
CA ARG A 70 -7.32 -8.21 8.64
C ARG A 70 -7.47 -9.51 7.86
N LYS A 71 -7.90 -9.44 6.59
CA LYS A 71 -8.14 -10.58 5.68
C LYS A 71 -7.42 -10.38 4.35
N ILE A 72 -7.52 -11.38 3.47
CA ILE A 72 -7.07 -11.32 2.08
C ILE A 72 -8.31 -11.46 1.21
N ASP A 73 -8.67 -10.41 0.47
CA ASP A 73 -9.91 -10.31 -0.31
C ASP A 73 -9.79 -11.01 -1.66
N PHE A 74 -9.58 -12.31 -1.61
CA PHE A 74 -9.45 -13.18 -2.77
C PHE A 74 -10.51 -14.29 -2.75
N GLN A 75 -11.77 -13.90 -2.82
CA GLN A 75 -12.87 -14.88 -2.93
C GLN A 75 -13.19 -15.20 -4.39
N HIS A 76 -13.42 -16.48 -4.68
CA HIS A 76 -13.85 -16.94 -5.99
C HIS A 76 -15.37 -16.75 -6.14
N ILE A 77 -15.81 -15.52 -6.25
CA ILE A 77 -17.21 -15.18 -6.59
C ILE A 77 -17.24 -14.47 -7.94
N ASN A 78 -18.41 -14.54 -8.59
CA ASN A 78 -18.55 -14.03 -9.96
C ASN A 78 -18.63 -12.51 -10.02
N GLU A 79 -18.95 -11.85 -8.90
CA GLU A 79 -19.10 -10.41 -8.83
C GLU A 79 -17.95 -9.77 -8.06
N THR A 80 -17.48 -8.62 -8.55
CA THR A 80 -16.49 -7.80 -7.86
C THR A 80 -17.12 -7.14 -6.66
N ASN A 81 -16.54 -7.32 -5.49
CA ASN A 81 -16.91 -6.65 -4.25
C ASN A 81 -15.71 -6.55 -3.30
N ASN A 82 -15.92 -6.03 -2.09
CA ASN A 82 -14.89 -5.87 -1.07
C ASN A 82 -14.21 -7.18 -0.60
N ASN A 83 -14.69 -8.35 -1.00
CA ASN A 83 -14.07 -9.64 -0.68
C ASN A 83 -13.41 -10.32 -1.90
N SER A 84 -13.52 -9.76 -3.09
CA SER A 84 -13.08 -10.40 -4.34
C SER A 84 -12.28 -9.51 -5.28
N TYR A 85 -12.22 -8.20 -5.05
CA TYR A 85 -11.58 -7.23 -5.94
C TYR A 85 -10.09 -7.55 -6.22
N LEU A 86 -9.41 -8.14 -5.26
CA LEU A 86 -8.00 -8.51 -5.41
C LEU A 86 -7.81 -9.61 -6.47
N LYS A 87 -8.78 -10.53 -6.61
CA LYS A 87 -8.78 -11.53 -7.68
C LYS A 87 -8.76 -10.84 -9.05
N ASP A 88 -9.58 -9.80 -9.24
CA ASP A 88 -9.68 -9.10 -10.51
C ASP A 88 -8.38 -8.33 -10.82
N ILE A 89 -7.71 -7.79 -9.79
CA ILE A 89 -6.39 -7.16 -9.94
C ILE A 89 -5.33 -8.21 -10.35
N ILE A 90 -5.26 -9.35 -9.67
CA ILE A 90 -4.24 -10.38 -9.94
C ILE A 90 -4.46 -11.06 -11.30
N LEU A 91 -5.70 -11.23 -11.72
CA LEU A 91 -6.05 -11.89 -12.99
C LEU A 91 -6.16 -10.94 -14.17
N SER A 92 -6.02 -9.62 -13.99
CA SER A 92 -6.08 -8.65 -15.08
C SER A 92 -4.98 -8.90 -16.14
N GLN A 93 -5.31 -8.63 -17.41
CA GLN A 93 -4.37 -8.77 -18.52
C GLN A 93 -4.49 -7.58 -19.49
N PRO A 94 -3.38 -6.89 -19.77
CA PRO A 94 -2.04 -7.08 -19.21
C PRO A 94 -2.01 -6.77 -17.71
N ASN A 95 -1.16 -7.49 -16.94
CA ASN A 95 -1.05 -7.28 -15.50
C ASN A 95 0.08 -6.29 -15.19
N TYR A 96 -0.24 -5.23 -14.47
CA TYR A 96 0.70 -4.20 -14.02
C TYR A 96 1.00 -4.30 -12.52
N LEU A 97 0.46 -5.30 -11.80
CA LEU A 97 0.79 -5.56 -10.42
C LEU A 97 2.17 -6.23 -10.34
N PHE A 98 3.16 -5.53 -9.78
CA PHE A 98 4.49 -6.11 -9.57
C PHE A 98 4.60 -6.88 -8.26
N ASN A 99 4.08 -6.29 -7.17
CA ASN A 99 4.02 -6.93 -5.86
C ASN A 99 2.74 -6.55 -5.13
N TYR A 100 2.26 -7.47 -4.30
CA TYR A 100 1.17 -7.25 -3.38
C TYR A 100 1.61 -7.59 -1.97
N SER A 101 1.29 -6.72 -1.02
CA SER A 101 1.56 -6.94 0.40
C SER A 101 0.31 -6.68 1.22
N ASN A 102 0.00 -7.56 2.17
CA ASN A 102 -1.06 -7.36 3.14
C ASN A 102 -0.48 -7.19 4.54
N LEU A 103 -0.83 -6.10 5.22
CA LEU A 103 -0.38 -5.77 6.58
C LEU A 103 -1.55 -5.82 7.55
N GLY A 104 -1.41 -6.55 8.64
CA GLY A 104 -2.41 -6.60 9.71
C GLY A 104 -3.33 -7.83 9.65
N SER A 105 -2.98 -8.85 8.89
CA SER A 105 -3.78 -10.07 8.78
C SER A 105 -4.00 -10.75 10.14
N GLN A 106 -5.21 -11.29 10.32
CA GLN A 106 -5.59 -12.00 11.54
C GLN A 106 -5.97 -13.45 11.17
N ALA A 107 -5.28 -14.42 11.76
CA ALA A 107 -5.32 -15.83 11.33
C ALA A 107 -6.73 -16.43 11.25
N TYR A 108 -7.66 -15.99 12.11
CA TYR A 108 -9.03 -16.49 12.14
C TYR A 108 -9.94 -15.90 11.03
N TYR A 109 -9.47 -14.87 10.32
CA TYR A 109 -10.14 -14.35 9.11
C TYR A 109 -9.53 -14.87 7.81
N LEU A 110 -8.39 -15.56 7.88
CA LEU A 110 -7.68 -16.01 6.69
C LEU A 110 -8.21 -17.34 6.18
N ASN A 111 -8.50 -17.41 4.88
CA ASN A 111 -8.67 -18.68 4.21
C ASN A 111 -7.28 -19.30 3.93
N PRO A 112 -7.03 -20.56 4.36
CA PRO A 112 -5.75 -21.21 4.12
C PRO A 112 -5.35 -21.31 2.63
N GLU A 113 -6.32 -21.38 1.72
CA GLU A 113 -6.06 -21.40 0.28
C GLU A 113 -5.51 -20.04 -0.22
N ASN A 114 -6.04 -18.94 0.32
CA ASN A 114 -5.56 -17.60 -0.01
C ASN A 114 -4.13 -17.40 0.48
N VAL A 115 -3.80 -17.88 1.68
CA VAL A 115 -2.42 -17.83 2.21
C VAL A 115 -1.46 -18.61 1.29
N LYS A 116 -1.83 -19.84 0.91
CA LYS A 116 -1.03 -20.65 -0.03
C LYS A 116 -0.88 -19.97 -1.40
N LEU A 117 -1.89 -19.24 -1.85
CA LEU A 117 -1.79 -18.46 -3.09
C LEU A 117 -0.80 -17.31 -2.96
N MET A 118 -0.84 -16.57 -1.85
CA MET A 118 0.13 -15.51 -1.55
C MET A 118 1.56 -16.06 -1.60
N ASP A 119 1.80 -17.19 -0.92
CA ASP A 119 3.13 -17.85 -0.92
C ASP A 119 3.59 -18.24 -2.33
N LYS A 120 2.68 -18.80 -3.14
CA LYS A 120 2.99 -19.19 -4.53
C LYS A 120 3.31 -18.01 -5.44
N LEU A 121 2.70 -16.86 -5.18
CA LEU A 121 2.91 -15.62 -5.94
C LEU A 121 4.05 -14.78 -5.37
N TYR A 122 4.69 -15.24 -4.29
CA TYR A 122 5.72 -14.49 -3.56
C TYR A 122 5.22 -13.12 -3.06
N PHE A 123 3.96 -13.06 -2.66
CA PHE A 123 3.35 -11.87 -2.07
C PHE A 123 3.53 -11.88 -0.55
N ASP A 124 3.65 -10.70 0.03
CA ASP A 124 3.90 -10.54 1.45
C ASP A 124 2.61 -10.52 2.27
N ASN A 125 2.60 -11.22 3.40
CA ASN A 125 1.50 -11.17 4.37
C ASN A 125 2.04 -11.08 5.80
N THR A 126 1.95 -9.90 6.40
CA THR A 126 2.42 -9.64 7.76
C THR A 126 1.25 -9.64 8.73
N ARG A 127 1.36 -10.42 9.80
CA ARG A 127 0.30 -10.54 10.79
C ARG A 127 0.18 -9.30 11.68
N LEU A 128 -1.03 -9.05 12.17
CA LEU A 128 -1.30 -7.97 13.12
C LEU A 128 -0.39 -8.07 14.36
N GLY A 129 -0.22 -9.27 14.92
CA GLY A 129 0.59 -9.45 16.12
C GLY A 129 2.07 -9.09 15.93
N ASP A 130 2.64 -9.38 14.77
CA ASP A 130 4.02 -9.02 14.44
C ASP A 130 4.17 -7.49 14.35
N LEU A 131 3.22 -6.81 13.70
CA LEU A 131 3.20 -5.35 13.59
C LEU A 131 2.93 -4.66 14.93
N GLN A 132 2.14 -5.26 15.80
CA GLN A 132 1.92 -4.73 17.16
C GLN A 132 3.13 -4.92 18.06
N ALA A 133 3.93 -5.96 17.84
CA ALA A 133 5.20 -6.16 18.53
C ALA A 133 6.26 -5.16 18.04
N ASP A 134 6.29 -4.89 16.74
CA ASP A 134 7.18 -3.89 16.12
C ASP A 134 6.54 -3.27 14.88
N ILE A 135 5.93 -2.11 15.05
CA ILE A 135 5.27 -1.38 13.96
C ILE A 135 6.25 -0.91 12.87
N SER A 136 7.54 -0.86 13.16
CA SER A 136 8.55 -0.44 12.19
C SER A 136 8.73 -1.43 11.05
N LEU A 137 8.27 -2.69 11.20
CA LEU A 137 8.23 -3.70 10.13
C LEU A 137 7.38 -3.26 8.94
N ALA A 138 6.42 -2.35 9.13
CA ALA A 138 5.61 -1.81 8.05
C ALA A 138 6.40 -0.83 7.16
N GLU A 139 7.43 -0.16 7.68
CA GLU A 139 8.13 0.92 6.96
C GLU A 139 8.80 0.45 5.66
N PRO A 140 9.59 -0.64 5.64
CA PRO A 140 10.22 -1.09 4.40
C PRO A 140 9.20 -1.48 3.31
N ILE A 141 8.08 -2.09 3.69
CA ILE A 141 7.01 -2.48 2.78
C ILE A 141 6.35 -1.23 2.20
N LEU A 142 5.93 -0.30 3.05
CA LEU A 142 5.29 0.95 2.64
C LEU A 142 6.23 1.84 1.82
N ARG A 143 7.53 1.81 2.09
CA ARG A 143 8.55 2.52 1.32
C ARG A 143 8.63 2.04 -0.13
N ASN A 144 8.23 0.79 -0.41
CA ASN A 144 8.18 0.22 -1.75
C ASN A 144 6.81 0.32 -2.42
N THR A 145 5.80 0.82 -1.73
CA THR A 145 4.40 0.85 -2.15
C THR A 145 4.09 2.06 -3.03
N ASN A 146 3.32 1.85 -4.09
CA ASN A 146 2.75 2.90 -4.93
C ASN A 146 1.31 3.22 -4.55
N ILE A 147 0.50 2.19 -4.28
CA ILE A 147 -0.91 2.30 -3.91
C ILE A 147 -1.09 1.72 -2.51
N LEU A 148 -1.56 2.52 -1.58
CA LEU A 148 -2.00 2.06 -0.27
C LEU A 148 -3.53 2.02 -0.22
N SER A 149 -4.10 0.86 0.12
CA SER A 149 -5.53 0.66 0.39
C SER A 149 -5.71 0.30 1.85
N PHE A 150 -6.25 1.21 2.63
CA PHE A 150 -6.46 1.02 4.07
C PHE A 150 -7.92 0.66 4.34
N ASP A 151 -8.18 -0.58 4.75
CA ASP A 151 -9.48 -1.02 5.28
C ASP A 151 -9.62 -0.59 6.74
N LEU A 152 -10.57 0.27 7.05
CA LEU A 152 -10.84 0.70 8.42
C LEU A 152 -11.33 -0.45 9.33
N ASN A 153 -11.86 -1.55 8.76
CA ASN A 153 -12.20 -2.75 9.55
C ASN A 153 -10.95 -3.45 10.13
N SER A 154 -9.74 -3.10 9.68
CA SER A 154 -8.48 -3.58 10.27
C SER A 154 -8.17 -2.93 11.63
N ILE A 155 -8.83 -1.83 11.95
CA ILE A 155 -8.72 -1.11 13.21
C ILE A 155 -9.80 -1.63 14.16
N ARG A 156 -9.52 -1.66 15.46
CA ARG A 156 -10.50 -2.14 16.48
C ARG A 156 -11.71 -1.23 16.59
N GLN A 157 -12.87 -1.81 16.88
CA GLN A 157 -14.15 -1.11 16.97
C GLN A 157 -14.14 0.06 17.96
N SER A 158 -13.39 -0.06 19.07
CA SER A 158 -13.29 1.02 20.06
C SER A 158 -12.69 2.31 19.48
N GLU A 159 -11.91 2.21 18.41
CA GLU A 159 -11.28 3.34 17.72
C GLU A 159 -12.09 3.78 16.48
N VAL A 160 -12.71 2.83 15.77
CA VAL A 160 -13.48 3.05 14.54
C VAL A 160 -14.88 2.41 14.62
N PRO A 161 -15.80 2.99 15.39
CA PRO A 161 -17.18 2.48 15.48
C PRO A 161 -17.95 2.60 14.18
N GLY A 162 -17.56 3.53 13.28
CA GLY A 162 -18.23 3.81 12.00
C GLY A 162 -17.79 2.88 10.87
N THR A 163 -17.79 1.56 11.10
CA THR A 163 -17.55 0.54 10.07
C THR A 163 -18.61 -0.56 10.13
N SER A 164 -18.93 -1.18 8.97
CA SER A 164 -19.98 -2.20 8.89
C SER A 164 -19.56 -3.54 9.49
N PHE A 165 -18.27 -3.84 9.52
CA PHE A 165 -17.73 -5.13 9.96
C PHE A 165 -16.74 -4.96 11.13
N ALA A 166 -17.11 -4.13 12.09
CA ALA A 166 -16.30 -3.82 13.25
C ALA A 166 -15.85 -5.08 14.01
N SER A 167 -14.61 -5.06 14.53
CA SER A 167 -14.00 -6.16 15.26
C SER A 167 -13.43 -5.67 16.61
N PRO A 168 -13.50 -6.46 17.68
CA PRO A 168 -12.87 -6.09 18.96
C PRO A 168 -11.34 -6.05 18.88
N ASN A 169 -10.75 -6.82 17.95
CA ASN A 169 -9.31 -6.84 17.72
C ASN A 169 -8.97 -6.15 16.40
N GLY A 170 -7.85 -5.45 16.39
CA GLY A 170 -7.36 -4.69 15.26
C GLY A 170 -6.24 -3.76 15.69
N PHE A 171 -5.74 -2.96 14.78
CA PHE A 171 -4.81 -1.89 15.10
C PHE A 171 -5.42 -0.90 16.10
N PHE A 172 -4.57 -0.29 16.91
CA PHE A 172 -4.93 0.91 17.65
C PHE A 172 -4.89 2.14 16.72
N GLY A 173 -5.60 3.21 17.08
CA GLY A 173 -5.62 4.44 16.30
C GLY A 173 -4.23 5.07 16.12
N ASN A 174 -3.37 5.01 17.14
CA ASN A 174 -1.99 5.49 17.04
C ASN A 174 -1.14 4.65 16.09
N GLU A 175 -1.35 3.33 16.02
CA GLU A 175 -0.66 2.44 15.07
C GLU A 175 -1.10 2.75 13.63
N ALA A 176 -2.41 2.96 13.40
CA ALA A 176 -2.95 3.38 12.12
C ALA A 176 -2.38 4.73 11.64
N CYS A 177 -2.24 5.68 12.56
CA CYS A 177 -1.57 6.95 12.30
C CYS A 177 -0.08 6.78 11.95
N GLN A 178 0.63 5.89 12.67
CA GLN A 178 2.03 5.59 12.40
C GLN A 178 2.23 4.94 11.02
N ILE A 179 1.38 3.97 10.65
CA ILE A 179 1.36 3.35 9.32
C ILE A 179 1.14 4.43 8.25
N SER A 180 0.15 5.32 8.45
CA SER A 180 -0.13 6.41 7.52
C SER A 180 1.07 7.36 7.36
N ARG A 181 1.80 7.64 8.45
CA ARG A 181 3.02 8.43 8.43
C ARG A 181 4.13 7.75 7.62
N TYR A 182 4.35 6.45 7.81
CA TYR A 182 5.31 5.68 7.02
C TYR A 182 4.96 5.70 5.53
N ALA A 183 3.68 5.53 5.19
CA ALA A 183 3.20 5.66 3.82
C ALA A 183 3.52 7.04 3.22
N GLY A 184 3.26 8.12 3.98
CA GLY A 184 3.59 9.48 3.56
C GLY A 184 5.08 9.67 3.29
N MET A 185 5.96 9.07 4.11
CA MET A 185 7.43 9.16 3.97
C MET A 185 7.98 8.40 2.74
N SER A 186 7.16 7.59 2.07
CA SER A 186 7.58 6.85 0.88
C SER A 186 7.68 7.77 -0.34
N ASP A 187 8.84 7.81 -0.99
CA ASP A 187 9.02 8.55 -2.25
C ASP A 187 8.25 7.91 -3.41
N LYS A 188 7.83 6.64 -3.29
CA LYS A 188 7.07 5.90 -4.30
C LYS A 188 5.56 6.00 -4.15
N MET A 189 5.06 6.39 -2.97
CA MET A 189 3.63 6.45 -2.70
C MET A 189 2.94 7.51 -3.55
N ASN A 190 2.05 7.08 -4.42
CA ASN A 190 1.37 7.93 -5.39
C ASN A 190 -0.13 8.06 -5.10
N VAL A 191 -0.74 7.08 -4.43
CA VAL A 191 -2.17 7.09 -4.09
C VAL A 191 -2.38 6.44 -2.72
N VAL A 192 -3.24 7.03 -1.91
CA VAL A 192 -3.72 6.41 -0.67
C VAL A 192 -5.24 6.44 -0.62
N GLY A 193 -5.85 5.32 -0.21
CA GLY A 193 -7.29 5.19 0.00
C GLY A 193 -7.60 4.72 1.41
N PHE A 194 -8.64 5.29 2.03
CA PHE A 194 -9.21 4.90 3.32
C PHE A 194 -10.65 4.44 3.07
N PHE A 195 -10.92 3.16 3.25
CA PHE A 195 -12.14 2.50 2.83
C PHE A 195 -12.91 1.87 4.00
N GLU A 196 -14.14 1.40 3.73
CA GLU A 196 -15.04 0.71 4.66
C GLU A 196 -15.58 1.64 5.77
N MET A 197 -15.57 2.96 5.57
CA MET A 197 -16.26 3.89 6.45
C MET A 197 -17.76 3.87 6.16
N THR A 198 -18.56 3.67 7.20
CA THR A 198 -20.02 3.72 7.18
C THR A 198 -20.50 4.87 8.08
N PRO A 199 -20.74 6.07 7.52
CA PRO A 199 -21.06 7.27 8.30
C PRO A 199 -22.27 7.11 9.22
N GLU A 200 -23.24 6.26 8.83
CA GLU A 200 -24.45 5.98 9.61
C GLU A 200 -24.17 5.35 10.97
N TYR A 201 -23.04 4.65 11.09
CA TYR A 201 -22.59 4.05 12.36
C TYR A 201 -21.66 4.96 13.16
N ASP A 202 -21.17 6.04 12.56
CA ASP A 202 -20.22 6.98 13.19
C ASP A 202 -20.93 8.14 13.89
N ILE A 203 -21.85 7.81 14.81
CA ILE A 203 -22.81 8.75 15.45
C ILE A 203 -22.11 9.98 16.08
N HIS A 204 -20.89 9.78 16.59
CA HIS A 204 -20.11 10.85 17.24
C HIS A 204 -18.95 11.37 16.38
N GLY A 205 -18.83 10.93 15.13
CA GLY A 205 -17.76 11.34 14.24
C GLY A 205 -16.36 10.84 14.65
N GLN A 206 -16.28 9.82 15.51
CA GLN A 206 -15.01 9.33 16.04
C GLN A 206 -14.16 8.70 14.92
N THR A 207 -14.78 7.92 14.04
CA THR A 207 -14.11 7.30 12.89
C THR A 207 -13.61 8.35 11.91
N ALA A 208 -14.48 9.31 11.57
CA ALA A 208 -14.10 10.44 10.69
C ALA A 208 -12.94 11.25 11.30
N HIS A 209 -12.94 11.45 12.62
CA HIS A 209 -11.87 12.15 13.33
C HIS A 209 -10.55 11.36 13.26
N LEU A 210 -10.58 10.04 13.45
CA LEU A 210 -9.37 9.22 13.31
C LEU A 210 -8.84 9.23 11.88
N VAL A 211 -9.71 9.10 10.86
CA VAL A 211 -9.30 9.20 9.45
C VAL A 211 -8.66 10.56 9.16
N ALA A 212 -9.19 11.65 9.70
CA ALA A 212 -8.59 12.97 9.58
C ALA A 212 -7.18 13.03 10.22
N GLN A 213 -6.97 12.37 11.37
CA GLN A 213 -5.66 12.25 11.99
C GLN A 213 -4.70 11.41 11.13
N MET A 214 -5.16 10.28 10.59
CA MET A 214 -4.37 9.43 9.69
C MET A 214 -3.91 10.22 8.45
N ILE A 215 -4.79 11.01 7.84
CA ILE A 215 -4.46 11.89 6.71
C ILE A 215 -3.45 12.95 7.15
N TRP A 216 -3.62 13.53 8.33
CA TRP A 216 -2.66 14.51 8.86
C TRP A 216 -1.27 13.90 9.02
N PHE A 217 -1.16 12.67 9.59
CA PHE A 217 0.11 11.95 9.71
C PHE A 217 0.70 11.57 8.36
N PHE A 218 -0.14 11.22 7.37
CA PHE A 218 0.31 10.99 6.01
C PHE A 218 0.95 12.25 5.41
N ILE A 219 0.32 13.41 5.58
CA ILE A 219 0.84 14.71 5.10
C ILE A 219 2.13 15.08 5.83
N GLU A 220 2.21 14.86 7.14
CA GLU A 220 3.45 15.04 7.90
C GLU A 220 4.57 14.16 7.33
N GLY A 221 4.28 12.87 7.12
CA GLY A 221 5.20 11.94 6.48
C GLY A 221 5.64 12.40 5.10
N PHE A 222 4.72 12.89 4.28
CA PHE A 222 5.02 13.41 2.94
C PHE A 222 6.03 14.58 2.99
N GLN A 223 5.92 15.47 3.97
CA GLN A 223 6.86 16.58 4.16
C GLN A 223 8.26 16.11 4.57
N LEU A 224 8.38 14.90 5.12
CA LEU A 224 9.63 14.30 5.53
C LEU A 224 10.31 13.46 4.44
N ARG A 225 9.74 13.39 3.23
CA ARG A 225 10.33 12.68 2.09
C ARG A 225 11.76 13.15 1.84
N LYS A 226 12.65 12.22 1.58
CA LYS A 226 14.06 12.51 1.38
C LYS A 226 14.46 12.61 -0.09
N ASN A 227 13.54 12.25 -1.00
CA ASN A 227 13.77 12.16 -2.46
C ASN A 227 15.07 11.35 -2.71
N GLU A 228 15.12 10.17 -2.12
CA GLU A 228 16.29 9.30 -2.20
C GLU A 228 15.89 7.98 -2.87
N THR A 229 16.50 7.79 -4.02
CA THR A 229 16.48 6.48 -4.69
C THR A 229 17.92 6.10 -4.92
N PRO A 230 18.42 4.95 -4.38
CA PRO A 230 19.83 4.58 -4.50
C PRO A 230 20.35 4.43 -5.93
N LEU A 231 19.46 4.42 -6.93
CA LEU A 231 19.83 4.32 -8.34
C LEU A 231 20.37 5.64 -8.94
N THR A 232 19.96 6.78 -8.40
CA THR A 232 20.18 8.08 -9.06
C THR A 232 21.39 8.85 -8.55
N ASN A 233 21.89 8.56 -7.34
CA ASN A 233 23.01 9.31 -6.77
C ASN A 233 23.90 8.46 -5.87
N ASN A 234 25.06 8.04 -6.38
CA ASN A 234 26.01 7.18 -5.66
C ASN A 234 26.76 7.85 -4.51
N LYS A 235 26.76 9.19 -4.40
CA LYS A 235 27.58 9.94 -3.41
C LYS A 235 27.03 9.86 -1.98
N ASN A 236 25.73 9.60 -1.82
CA ASN A 236 25.06 9.61 -0.51
C ASN A 236 24.78 8.19 0.03
N TYR A 237 25.42 7.18 -0.52
CA TYR A 237 25.16 5.79 -0.15
C TYR A 237 26.44 5.03 0.13
N THR A 238 26.44 4.30 1.24
CA THR A 238 27.49 3.33 1.56
C THR A 238 27.04 1.94 1.10
N LYS A 239 27.91 1.23 0.39
CA LYS A 239 27.69 -0.14 -0.06
C LYS A 239 28.38 -1.11 0.88
N TYR A 240 27.62 -2.11 1.34
CA TYR A 240 28.13 -3.21 2.14
C TYR A 240 28.00 -4.49 1.33
N LYS A 241 29.09 -5.25 1.25
CA LYS A 241 29.10 -6.57 0.63
C LYS A 241 29.17 -7.63 1.71
N VAL A 242 28.26 -8.57 1.69
CA VAL A 242 28.21 -9.70 2.59
C VAL A 242 28.34 -10.98 1.74
N VAL A 243 29.36 -11.77 2.00
CA VAL A 243 29.53 -13.08 1.35
C VAL A 243 28.86 -14.13 2.22
N LEU A 244 27.92 -14.87 1.63
CA LEU A 244 27.27 -16.00 2.28
C LEU A 244 28.23 -17.19 2.29
N SER A 245 28.67 -17.61 3.48
CA SER A 245 29.65 -18.72 3.64
C SER A 245 29.19 -20.06 3.07
N ALA A 246 27.88 -20.25 2.84
CA ALA A 246 27.33 -21.50 2.33
C ALA A 246 27.23 -21.59 0.80
N SER A 247 27.15 -20.47 0.08
CA SER A 247 26.92 -20.44 -1.38
C SER A 247 27.95 -19.61 -2.14
N GLU A 248 28.91 -18.96 -1.45
CA GLU A 248 29.85 -17.98 -2.02
C GLU A 248 29.15 -16.80 -2.74
N GLU A 249 27.83 -16.64 -2.59
CA GLU A 249 27.08 -15.55 -3.19
C GLU A 249 27.30 -14.24 -2.45
N GLU A 250 27.50 -13.15 -3.21
CA GLU A 250 27.61 -11.80 -2.65
C GLU A 250 26.23 -11.14 -2.55
N LEU A 251 25.81 -10.81 -1.34
CA LEU A 251 24.69 -9.90 -1.10
C LEU A 251 25.21 -8.46 -0.98
N ILE A 252 24.58 -7.55 -1.70
CA ILE A 252 24.95 -6.13 -1.66
C ILE A 252 23.84 -5.35 -0.99
N PHE A 253 24.17 -4.75 0.16
CA PHE A 253 23.31 -3.80 0.86
C PHE A 253 23.77 -2.37 0.59
N VAL A 254 22.81 -1.45 0.57
CA VAL A 254 23.05 -0.03 0.35
C VAL A 254 22.39 0.75 1.47
N LYS A 255 23.19 1.54 2.22
CA LYS A 255 22.70 2.39 3.29
C LYS A 255 22.74 3.84 2.87
N SER A 256 21.64 4.57 3.08
CA SER A 256 21.60 6.02 2.87
C SER A 256 22.29 6.77 4.00
N ALA A 257 23.12 7.75 3.65
CA ALA A 257 23.68 8.69 4.61
C ALA A 257 22.70 9.79 5.07
N LYS A 258 21.55 9.95 4.36
CA LYS A 258 20.53 10.96 4.67
C LYS A 258 19.50 10.50 5.69
N SER A 259 19.11 9.21 5.61
CA SER A 259 17.99 8.68 6.37
C SER A 259 18.32 7.45 7.18
N ASP A 260 19.56 6.93 7.06
CA ASP A 260 19.99 5.63 7.59
C ASP A 260 19.19 4.43 7.09
N ARG A 261 18.31 4.61 6.10
CA ARG A 261 17.54 3.55 5.46
C ARG A 261 18.42 2.62 4.67
N TRP A 262 18.00 1.35 4.58
CA TRP A 262 18.71 0.30 3.90
C TRP A 262 17.93 -0.25 2.71
N TRP A 263 18.65 -0.74 1.71
CA TRP A 263 18.14 -1.48 0.57
C TRP A 263 19.05 -2.66 0.27
N MET A 264 18.46 -3.76 -0.13
CA MET A 264 19.18 -4.89 -0.69
C MET A 264 19.13 -4.83 -2.21
N LYS A 265 20.27 -5.08 -2.86
CA LYS A 265 20.35 -5.23 -4.32
C LYS A 265 20.11 -6.67 -4.71
N ILE A 266 19.02 -6.91 -5.41
CA ILE A 266 18.71 -8.23 -5.98
C ILE A 266 19.06 -8.19 -7.46
N PRO A 267 19.97 -9.09 -7.96
CA PRO A 267 20.30 -9.14 -9.36
C PRO A 267 19.08 -9.61 -10.18
N TYR A 268 18.82 -8.95 -11.28
CA TYR A 268 17.85 -9.45 -12.27
C TYR A 268 18.45 -10.68 -12.98
N PRO A 269 17.69 -11.76 -13.16
CA PRO A 269 18.15 -12.86 -14.00
C PRO A 269 18.45 -12.32 -15.41
N PRO A 270 19.58 -12.68 -16.03
CA PRO A 270 19.92 -12.21 -17.37
C PRO A 270 18.91 -12.75 -18.38
N SER A 271 17.99 -11.92 -18.84
CA SER A 271 17.24 -12.20 -20.07
C SER A 271 18.20 -12.01 -21.23
N GLY A 272 18.47 -13.07 -22.01
CA GLY A 272 19.51 -13.19 -23.03
C GLY A 272 19.89 -11.91 -23.74
N GLN A 273 21.20 -11.61 -23.80
CA GLN A 273 21.88 -10.52 -24.49
C GLN A 273 22.06 -9.15 -23.80
N VAL A 274 21.80 -8.98 -22.50
CA VAL A 274 22.07 -7.69 -21.84
C VAL A 274 23.44 -7.72 -21.17
N LYS A 275 24.38 -6.91 -21.66
CA LYS A 275 25.75 -6.73 -21.12
C LYS A 275 25.85 -6.07 -19.74
N TYR A 276 24.73 -5.66 -19.12
CA TYR A 276 24.72 -4.96 -17.83
C TYR A 276 23.83 -5.69 -16.83
N GLN A 277 24.38 -6.05 -15.68
CA GLN A 277 23.60 -6.54 -14.54
C GLN A 277 22.65 -5.43 -14.10
N ARG A 278 21.36 -5.63 -14.27
CA ARG A 278 20.32 -4.80 -13.68
C ARG A 278 20.03 -5.32 -12.28
N TYR A 279 19.89 -4.42 -11.33
CA TYR A 279 19.54 -4.75 -9.96
C TYR A 279 18.19 -4.16 -9.61
N HIS A 280 17.39 -4.94 -8.90
CA HIS A 280 16.24 -4.44 -8.20
C HIS A 280 16.64 -4.02 -6.79
N LEU A 281 16.15 -2.89 -6.29
CA LEU A 281 16.41 -2.42 -4.94
C LEU A 281 15.17 -2.70 -4.09
N VAL A 282 15.33 -3.59 -3.14
CA VAL A 282 14.29 -3.93 -2.18
C VAL A 282 14.62 -3.24 -0.87
N PRO A 283 13.71 -2.44 -0.29
CA PRO A 283 13.86 -1.87 1.04
C PRO A 283 14.04 -2.95 2.11
N CYS A 284 14.87 -2.68 3.10
CA CYS A 284 15.08 -3.53 4.26
C CYS A 284 14.96 -2.69 5.54
#